data_4b733288a161e996dde090374a0dd3c2
#
_entry.id   4b733288a161e996dde090374a0dd3c2
#
_cell.length_a   1.000
_cell.length_b   1.000
_cell.length_c   1.000
_cell.angle_alpha   90.00
_cell.angle_beta   90.00
_cell.angle_gamma   90.00
#
_symmetry.space_group_name_H-M   'P 1'
#
loop_
_entity.id
_entity.type
_entity.pdbx_description
1 polymer ?
#
loop_
_entity_poly.entity_id
_entity_poly.type
_entity_poly.pdbx_seq_one_letter_code
_entity_poly.pdbx_strand_id
1 'polypeptide(L)'
;MIAKQYFKMFFWLFLVALLYLSLSPIPAVTPNIQNSDKVVHAAAYGLLFALAVKAYSARAPLWVLAAATMAFGVSMEWVQSLTGYRYAEPMDMVANGAGIAVMWLLVVFSRRQRSQ
;
A
#
# COMPACT_ATOMS: atom_id res chain seq x y z
N MET A 1 -14.34 -8.80 -16.95
CA MET A 1 -13.48 -7.97 -17.79
C MET A 1 -13.59 -6.50 -17.49
N ILE A 2 -14.82 -5.96 -17.50
CA ILE A 2 -15.04 -4.55 -17.15
C ILE A 2 -14.59 -4.25 -15.71
N ALA A 3 -14.84 -5.19 -14.78
CA ALA A 3 -14.46 -5.01 -13.38
C ALA A 3 -12.95 -4.85 -13.21
N LYS A 4 -12.14 -5.61 -13.99
CA LYS A 4 -10.68 -5.50 -13.90
C LYS A 4 -10.18 -4.13 -14.34
N GLN A 5 -10.82 -3.54 -15.33
CA GLN A 5 -10.44 -2.20 -15.79
C GLN A 5 -10.73 -1.16 -14.73
N TYR A 6 -11.84 -1.30 -14.01
CA TYR A 6 -12.14 -0.40 -12.90
C TYR A 6 -11.13 -0.56 -11.79
N PHE A 7 -10.71 -1.79 -11.47
CA PHE A 7 -9.71 -2.01 -10.44
C PHE A 7 -8.34 -1.45 -10.84
N LYS A 8 -7.98 -1.53 -12.12
CA LYS A 8 -6.75 -0.89 -12.62
C LYS A 8 -6.83 0.62 -12.45
N MET A 9 -7.96 1.21 -12.79
CA MET A 9 -8.16 2.65 -12.62
C MET A 9 -8.02 3.03 -11.14
N PHE A 10 -8.70 2.32 -10.25
CA PHE A 10 -8.64 2.62 -8.82
C PHE A 10 -7.24 2.41 -8.27
N PHE A 11 -6.54 1.37 -8.73
CA PHE A 11 -5.16 1.13 -8.31
C PHE A 11 -4.28 2.34 -8.64
N TRP A 12 -4.33 2.81 -9.87
CA TRP A 12 -3.48 3.91 -10.30
C TRP A 12 -3.88 5.23 -9.66
N LEU A 13 -5.17 5.49 -9.48
CA LEU A 13 -5.64 6.68 -8.78
C LEU A 13 -5.17 6.67 -7.32
N PHE A 14 -5.28 5.52 -6.67
CA PHE A 14 -4.86 5.39 -5.28
C PHE A 14 -3.34 5.56 -5.15
N LEU A 15 -2.59 4.98 -6.08
CA LEU A 15 -1.13 5.11 -6.09
C LEU A 15 -0.70 6.57 -6.26
N VAL A 16 -1.33 7.29 -7.18
CA VAL A 16 -1.05 8.71 -7.38
C VAL A 16 -1.41 9.52 -6.15
N ALA A 17 -2.54 9.19 -5.51
CA ALA A 17 -2.94 9.87 -4.28
C ALA A 17 -1.93 9.63 -3.16
N LEU A 18 -1.44 8.40 -3.02
CA LEU A 18 -0.40 8.10 -2.04
C LEU A 18 0.88 8.85 -2.33
N LEU A 19 1.26 8.92 -3.60
CA LEU A 19 2.44 9.67 -4.02
C LEU A 19 2.32 11.15 -3.62
N TYR A 20 1.17 11.75 -3.94
CA TYR A 20 0.92 13.15 -3.61
C TYR A 20 0.98 13.38 -2.11
N LEU A 21 0.25 12.56 -1.33
CA LEU A 21 0.19 12.71 0.12
C LEU A 21 1.54 12.45 0.77
N SER A 22 2.30 11.49 0.23
CA SER A 22 3.62 11.15 0.78
C SER A 22 4.62 12.28 0.61
N LEU A 23 4.52 13.03 -0.47
CA LEU A 23 5.48 14.10 -0.78
C LEU A 23 4.94 15.48 -0.42
N SER A 24 3.70 15.57 0.04
CA SER A 24 3.10 16.84 0.42
C SER A 24 3.74 17.38 1.71
N PRO A 25 4.03 18.70 1.79
CA PRO A 25 4.51 19.29 3.02
C PRO A 25 3.42 19.48 4.08
N ILE A 26 2.16 19.24 3.72
CA ILE A 26 1.05 19.36 4.66
C ILE A 26 1.17 18.26 5.70
N PRO A 27 1.23 18.62 7.01
CA PRO A 27 1.26 17.58 8.04
C PRO A 27 0.04 16.69 7.89
N ALA A 28 0.25 15.39 8.00
CA ALA A 28 -0.85 14.45 7.94
C ALA A 28 -1.86 14.83 9.01
N VAL A 29 -3.15 14.89 8.63
CA VAL A 29 -4.22 15.15 9.57
C VAL A 29 -4.41 13.86 10.37
N THR A 30 -3.44 13.57 11.23
CA THR A 30 -3.54 12.42 12.10
C THR A 30 -3.99 12.92 13.47
N PRO A 31 -4.94 12.24 14.08
CA PRO A 31 -5.28 12.55 15.48
C PRO A 31 -4.04 12.34 16.33
N ASN A 32 -3.96 13.05 17.46
CA ASN A 32 -2.84 12.95 18.38
C ASN A 32 -2.86 11.62 19.14
N ILE A 33 -3.10 10.53 18.43
CA ILE A 33 -3.07 9.19 19.01
C ILE A 33 -1.73 8.58 18.64
N GLN A 34 -1.04 8.07 19.63
CA GLN A 34 0.26 7.44 19.43
C GLN A 34 0.14 6.29 18.44
N ASN A 35 1.03 6.25 17.45
CA ASN A 35 1.10 5.22 16.42
C ASN A 35 -0.05 5.26 15.40
N SER A 36 -0.86 6.33 15.36
CA SER A 36 -1.92 6.42 14.38
C SER A 36 -1.37 6.46 12.95
N ASP A 37 -0.19 7.05 12.76
CA ASP A 37 0.47 7.09 11.46
C ASP A 37 0.86 5.69 10.99
N LYS A 38 1.26 4.80 11.90
CA LYS A 38 1.61 3.42 11.54
C LYS A 38 0.38 2.64 11.06
N VAL A 39 -0.76 2.85 11.71
CA VAL A 39 -2.02 2.22 11.30
C VAL A 39 -2.42 2.72 9.92
N VAL A 40 -2.27 4.02 9.67
CA VAL A 40 -2.58 4.59 8.35
C VAL A 40 -1.68 3.99 7.28
N HIS A 41 -0.37 3.86 7.55
CA HIS A 41 0.56 3.23 6.60
C HIS A 41 0.17 1.78 6.31
N ALA A 42 -0.12 1.00 7.36
CA ALA A 42 -0.51 -0.39 7.18
C ALA A 42 -1.78 -0.50 6.35
N ALA A 43 -2.79 0.31 6.67
CA ALA A 43 -4.06 0.29 5.94
C ALA A 43 -3.88 0.72 4.48
N ALA A 44 -3.11 1.77 4.25
CA ALA A 44 -2.89 2.30 2.90
C ALA A 44 -2.17 1.28 2.01
N TYR A 45 -1.10 0.67 2.51
CA TYR A 45 -0.33 -0.28 1.71
C TYR A 45 -1.02 -1.63 1.59
N GLY A 46 -1.78 -2.03 2.60
CA GLY A 46 -2.64 -3.21 2.49
C GLY A 46 -3.69 -3.02 1.39
N LEU A 47 -4.33 -1.85 1.37
CA LEU A 47 -5.31 -1.54 0.34
C LEU A 47 -4.68 -1.45 -1.05
N LEU A 48 -3.50 -0.83 -1.15
CA LEU A 48 -2.78 -0.75 -2.42
C LEU A 48 -2.47 -2.14 -2.95
N PHE A 49 -2.01 -3.03 -2.09
CA PHE A 49 -1.75 -4.42 -2.47
C PHE A 49 -3.04 -5.12 -2.91
N ALA A 50 -4.14 -4.93 -2.17
CA ALA A 50 -5.43 -5.52 -2.53
C ALA A 50 -5.90 -5.07 -3.92
N LEU A 51 -5.74 -3.78 -4.21
CA LEU A 51 -6.09 -3.25 -5.54
C LEU A 51 -5.18 -3.82 -6.63
N ALA A 52 -3.88 -3.97 -6.33
CA ALA A 52 -2.95 -4.59 -7.24
C ALA A 52 -3.36 -6.04 -7.56
N VAL A 53 -3.77 -6.77 -6.53
CA VAL A 53 -4.23 -8.16 -6.70
C VAL A 53 -5.48 -8.20 -7.60
N LYS A 54 -6.45 -7.34 -7.32
CA LYS A 54 -7.67 -7.31 -8.12
C LYS A 54 -7.40 -6.93 -9.57
N ALA A 55 -6.43 -6.04 -9.78
CA ALA A 55 -6.14 -5.54 -11.13
C ALA A 55 -5.24 -6.47 -11.93
N TYR A 56 -4.25 -7.10 -11.27
CA TYR A 56 -3.14 -7.73 -11.99
C TYR A 56 -2.83 -9.16 -11.61
N SER A 57 -3.61 -9.81 -10.73
CA SER A 57 -3.30 -11.17 -10.29
C SER A 57 -3.37 -12.21 -11.40
N ALA A 58 -4.05 -11.91 -12.50
CA ALA A 58 -4.07 -12.78 -13.66
C ALA A 58 -2.73 -12.79 -14.43
N ARG A 59 -1.91 -11.76 -14.22
CA ARG A 59 -0.65 -11.60 -14.96
C ARG A 59 0.58 -11.75 -14.07
N ALA A 60 0.44 -11.64 -12.76
CA ALA A 60 1.58 -11.70 -11.86
C ALA A 60 1.21 -12.45 -10.60
N PRO A 61 2.14 -13.24 -10.05
CA PRO A 61 1.87 -13.92 -8.79
C PRO A 61 1.82 -12.95 -7.62
N LEU A 62 1.24 -13.41 -6.52
CA LEU A 62 1.06 -12.55 -5.35
C LEU A 62 2.37 -12.00 -4.81
N TRP A 63 3.44 -12.81 -4.82
CA TRP A 63 4.71 -12.34 -4.27
C TRP A 63 5.31 -11.20 -5.09
N VAL A 64 5.10 -11.21 -6.42
CA VAL A 64 5.56 -10.11 -7.27
C VAL A 64 4.79 -8.83 -6.95
N LEU A 65 3.47 -8.94 -6.80
CA LEU A 65 2.64 -7.79 -6.46
C LEU A 65 2.98 -7.25 -5.07
N ALA A 66 3.24 -8.14 -4.11
CA ALA A 66 3.65 -7.74 -2.76
C ALA A 66 5.01 -7.04 -2.81
N ALA A 67 5.97 -7.60 -3.55
CA ALA A 67 7.30 -7.02 -3.67
C ALA A 67 7.25 -5.64 -4.34
N ALA A 68 6.43 -5.50 -5.39
CA ALA A 68 6.27 -4.22 -6.08
C ALA A 68 5.65 -3.17 -5.16
N THR A 69 4.63 -3.55 -4.38
CA THR A 69 3.99 -2.65 -3.44
C THR A 69 4.97 -2.21 -2.35
N MET A 70 5.75 -3.16 -1.83
CA MET A 70 6.76 -2.84 -0.83
C MET A 70 7.86 -1.95 -1.39
N ALA A 71 8.30 -2.21 -2.63
CA ALA A 71 9.30 -1.39 -3.30
C ALA A 71 8.82 0.04 -3.47
N PHE A 72 7.54 0.22 -3.79
CA PHE A 72 6.96 1.56 -3.86
C PHE A 72 7.04 2.26 -2.50
N GLY A 73 6.69 1.55 -1.43
CA GLY A 73 6.75 2.11 -0.08
C GLY A 73 8.16 2.52 0.33
N VAL A 74 9.15 1.66 0.06
CA VAL A 74 10.54 1.95 0.35
C VAL A 74 11.01 3.17 -0.45
N SER A 75 10.64 3.22 -1.73
CA SER A 75 10.98 4.35 -2.60
C SER A 75 10.41 5.65 -2.06
N MET A 76 9.17 5.63 -1.57
CA MET A 76 8.53 6.82 -1.01
C MET A 76 9.25 7.30 0.25
N GLU A 77 9.65 6.38 1.12
CA GLU A 77 10.41 6.74 2.31
C GLU A 77 11.74 7.42 1.94
N TRP A 78 12.42 6.85 0.94
CA TRP A 78 13.68 7.41 0.48
C TRP A 78 13.49 8.80 -0.10
N VAL A 79 12.48 8.98 -0.97
CA VAL A 79 12.20 10.29 -1.57
C VAL A 79 11.80 11.30 -0.51
N GLN A 80 11.00 10.88 0.48
CA GLN A 80 10.62 11.77 1.58
C GLN A 80 11.84 12.28 2.34
N SER A 81 12.87 11.46 2.51
CA SER A 81 14.07 11.87 3.22
C SER A 81 14.85 12.95 2.45
N LEU A 82 14.65 13.05 1.14
CA LEU A 82 15.31 14.05 0.31
C LEU A 82 14.60 15.40 0.32
N THR A 83 13.37 15.47 0.81
CA THR A 83 12.58 16.72 0.76
C THR A 83 13.04 17.77 1.77
N GLY A 84 13.70 17.37 2.84
CA GLY A 84 14.16 18.26 3.89
C GLY A 84 13.10 18.62 4.93
N TYR A 85 11.83 18.35 4.66
CA TYR A 85 10.74 18.62 5.61
C TYR A 85 10.05 17.33 6.09
N ARG A 86 10.50 16.18 5.64
CA ARG A 86 10.00 14.89 6.08
C ARG A 86 11.16 14.00 6.48
N TYR A 87 10.90 13.14 7.46
CA TYR A 87 11.91 12.19 7.95
C TYR A 87 11.53 10.79 7.53
N ALA A 88 12.51 10.03 7.03
CA ALA A 88 12.31 8.61 6.81
C ALA A 88 12.28 7.90 8.14
N GLU A 89 11.22 7.12 8.38
CA GLU A 89 11.08 6.33 9.60
C GLU A 89 11.08 4.85 9.23
N PRO A 90 12.08 4.08 9.66
CA PRO A 90 12.11 2.64 9.36
C PRO A 90 10.86 1.90 9.82
N MET A 91 10.24 2.35 10.91
CA MET A 91 9.02 1.73 11.39
C MET A 91 7.84 1.91 10.43
N ASP A 92 7.85 2.96 9.60
CA ASP A 92 6.83 3.12 8.58
C ASP A 92 6.95 2.01 7.53
N MET A 93 8.17 1.60 7.20
CA MET A 93 8.38 0.46 6.29
C MET A 93 7.88 -0.83 6.90
N VAL A 94 8.09 -1.03 8.20
CA VAL A 94 7.57 -2.19 8.91
C VAL A 94 6.03 -2.18 8.89
N ALA A 95 5.43 -1.02 9.11
CA ALA A 95 3.97 -0.90 9.06
C ALA A 95 3.43 -1.21 7.66
N ASN A 96 4.10 -0.70 6.62
CA ASN A 96 3.72 -0.99 5.24
C ASN A 96 3.76 -2.49 4.98
N GLY A 97 4.85 -3.14 5.39
CA GLY A 97 5.00 -4.60 5.23
C GLY A 97 3.96 -5.39 6.01
N ALA A 98 3.63 -4.93 7.22
CA ALA A 98 2.62 -5.60 8.03
C ALA A 98 1.24 -5.52 7.36
N GLY A 99 0.89 -4.36 6.79
CA GLY A 99 -0.36 -4.20 6.07
C GLY A 99 -0.45 -5.11 4.85
N ILE A 100 0.65 -5.18 4.07
CA ILE A 100 0.72 -6.06 2.92
C ILE A 100 0.58 -7.53 3.36
N ALA A 101 1.27 -7.93 4.42
CA ALA A 101 1.23 -9.30 4.92
C ALA A 101 -0.17 -9.70 5.36
N VAL A 102 -0.85 -8.84 6.12
CA VAL A 102 -2.22 -9.10 6.57
C VAL A 102 -3.14 -9.24 5.35
N MET A 103 -3.03 -8.33 4.40
CA MET A 103 -3.87 -8.39 3.21
C MET A 103 -3.58 -9.63 2.37
N TRP A 104 -2.31 -10.03 2.27
CA TRP A 104 -1.94 -11.26 1.57
C TRP A 104 -2.63 -12.47 2.20
N LEU A 105 -2.59 -12.56 3.54
CA LEU A 105 -3.27 -13.64 4.24
C LEU A 105 -4.77 -13.64 3.97
N LEU A 106 -5.39 -12.46 3.97
CA LEU A 106 -6.81 -12.34 3.66
C LEU A 106 -7.12 -12.78 2.24
N VAL A 107 -6.27 -12.43 1.28
CA VAL A 107 -6.44 -12.84 -0.12
C VAL A 107 -6.34 -14.37 -0.24
N VAL A 108 -5.33 -14.97 0.37
CA VAL A 108 -5.13 -16.42 0.32
C VAL A 108 -6.32 -17.14 0.97
N PHE A 109 -6.75 -16.66 2.13
CA PHE A 109 -7.89 -17.23 2.83
C PHE A 109 -9.15 -17.13 1.97
N SER A 110 -9.39 -15.99 1.36
CA SER A 110 -10.54 -15.78 0.49
C SER A 110 -10.53 -16.73 -0.71
N ARG A 111 -9.35 -16.97 -1.30
CA ARG A 111 -9.21 -17.90 -2.41
C ARG A 111 -9.52 -19.33 -2.00
N ARG A 112 -9.08 -19.72 -0.80
CA ARG A 112 -9.37 -21.06 -0.28
C ARG A 112 -10.86 -21.25 -0.07
N GLN A 113 -11.55 -20.23 0.45
CA GLN A 113 -12.99 -20.30 0.65
C GLN A 113 -13.73 -20.49 -0.68
N ARG A 114 -13.27 -19.82 -1.73
CA ARG A 114 -13.93 -19.93 -3.04
C ARG A 114 -13.70 -21.27 -3.71
N SER A 115 -12.59 -21.92 -3.44
CA SER A 115 -12.28 -23.21 -4.06
C SER A 115 -12.97 -24.37 -3.39
N GLN A 116 -13.67 -24.15 -2.27
CA GLN A 116 -14.50 -25.17 -1.60
C GLN A 116 -15.99 -25.00 -2.01
#